data_9769e145aeca4320d52ac9ccddce7aa4
#
_entry.id   9769e145aeca4320d52ac9ccddce7aa4
#
_cell.length_a   1.000
_cell.length_b   1.000
_cell.length_c   1.000
_cell.angle_alpha   90.00
_cell.angle_beta   90.00
_cell.angle_gamma   90.00
#
_symmetry.space_group_name_H-M   'P 1'
#
loop_
_entity.id
_entity.type
_entity.pdbx_description
1 polymer ?
#
loop_
_entity_poly.entity_id
_entity_poly.type
_entity_poly.pdbx_seq_one_letter_code
_entity_poly.pdbx_strand_id
1 'polypeptide(L)'
;MLFKPETSLLTWGDFIDVYYKIKFKGAQFIFSRLFKFSYQTRVSTKWDAYASVSDFWIIPEIKRSWNMKITGNPTQIYEDYVCERYLQNKDNLNLLSIGCGEGGHERNFAKHAIFNQIVGIDVSAGSIATAKSLSAQQNLTIAYRCDDFFKIDFANQKFDLILFNASLHHFDHIDALLKNHISPLLNENGLVVVNEFCGPTRLQWRKSQLKEANKLLGKLPAQYKKLADGKNLKKKVYRPGLIRMLLNDPSEAPDSINLVQALRDNFEIVEETQLGWTILHILLKDIAHNFLSEDALTKNLLHQLIADEDAYVKRSQENDALFGVYRKKSE
;
A
#
# COMPACT_ATOMS: atom_id res chain seq x y z
N MET A 1 15.08 -12.90 -15.15
CA MET A 1 14.15 -13.50 -16.17
C MET A 1 12.84 -12.71 -16.14
N LEU A 2 12.64 -11.75 -17.07
CA LEU A 2 11.55 -10.76 -17.04
C LEU A 2 10.16 -11.30 -17.41
N PHE A 3 10.04 -12.52 -17.88
CA PHE A 3 8.78 -13.06 -18.40
C PHE A 3 8.47 -14.43 -17.79
N LYS A 4 7.59 -14.45 -16.77
CA LYS A 4 6.89 -15.67 -16.35
C LYS A 4 5.75 -15.95 -17.33
N PRO A 5 5.33 -17.23 -17.55
CA PRO A 5 4.31 -17.58 -18.56
C PRO A 5 2.95 -16.91 -18.40
N GLU A 6 2.71 -16.21 -17.30
CA GLU A 6 1.47 -15.47 -17.02
C GLU A 6 1.55 -13.96 -17.29
N THR A 7 2.70 -13.43 -17.68
CA THR A 7 2.90 -11.98 -17.90
C THR A 7 2.27 -11.55 -19.22
N SER A 8 1.40 -10.54 -19.18
CA SER A 8 0.78 -9.96 -20.38
C SER A 8 1.40 -8.60 -20.67
N LEU A 9 2.01 -8.43 -21.84
CA LEU A 9 2.61 -7.14 -22.25
C LEU A 9 1.54 -6.05 -22.44
N LEU A 10 0.46 -6.39 -23.13
CA LEU A 10 -0.71 -5.54 -23.37
C LEU A 10 -1.98 -6.34 -23.08
N THR A 11 -3.00 -5.68 -22.55
CA THR A 11 -4.30 -6.28 -22.24
C THR A 11 -5.44 -5.39 -22.74
N TRP A 12 -6.63 -5.96 -22.93
CA TRP A 12 -7.83 -5.17 -23.21
C TRP A 12 -8.10 -4.09 -22.15
N GLY A 13 -7.71 -4.36 -20.89
CA GLY A 13 -7.82 -3.39 -19.81
C GLY A 13 -7.02 -2.11 -20.06
N ASP A 14 -5.88 -2.20 -20.75
CA ASP A 14 -5.06 -1.03 -21.07
C ASP A 14 -5.75 -0.10 -22.05
N PHE A 15 -6.39 -0.66 -23.08
CA PHE A 15 -7.15 0.13 -24.06
C PHE A 15 -8.38 0.80 -23.43
N ILE A 16 -9.07 0.07 -22.54
CA ILE A 16 -10.22 0.60 -21.80
C ILE A 16 -9.79 1.72 -20.86
N ASP A 17 -8.69 1.54 -20.11
CA ASP A 17 -8.15 2.54 -19.19
C ASP A 17 -7.70 3.81 -19.95
N VAL A 18 -7.00 3.66 -21.07
CA VAL A 18 -6.61 4.77 -21.96
C VAL A 18 -7.85 5.50 -22.49
N TYR A 19 -8.86 4.77 -22.98
CA TYR A 19 -10.10 5.35 -23.47
C TYR A 19 -10.78 6.22 -22.40
N TYR A 20 -10.96 5.69 -21.17
CA TYR A 20 -11.58 6.44 -20.09
C TYR A 20 -10.73 7.64 -19.65
N LYS A 21 -9.39 7.51 -19.60
CA LYS A 21 -8.49 8.64 -19.28
C LYS A 21 -8.56 9.75 -20.31
N ILE A 22 -8.61 9.42 -21.61
CA ILE A 22 -8.81 10.41 -22.68
C ILE A 22 -10.16 11.10 -22.51
N LYS A 23 -11.21 10.32 -22.28
CA LYS A 23 -12.57 10.83 -22.13
C LYS A 23 -12.74 11.76 -20.93
N PHE A 24 -12.08 11.48 -19.77
CA PHE A 24 -12.26 12.25 -18.55
C PHE A 24 -11.21 13.33 -18.31
N LYS A 25 -9.97 13.14 -18.78
CA LYS A 25 -8.84 14.06 -18.53
C LYS A 25 -8.32 14.76 -19.79
N GLY A 26 -8.87 14.44 -20.96
CA GLY A 26 -8.44 14.96 -22.26
C GLY A 26 -7.16 14.32 -22.79
N ALA A 27 -6.91 14.47 -24.12
CA ALA A 27 -5.75 13.87 -24.80
C ALA A 27 -4.40 14.43 -24.28
N GLN A 28 -4.37 15.68 -23.82
CA GLN A 28 -3.16 16.32 -23.27
C GLN A 28 -2.56 15.55 -22.07
N PHE A 29 -3.37 14.84 -21.29
CA PHE A 29 -2.90 14.02 -20.17
C PHE A 29 -2.00 12.87 -20.62
N ILE A 30 -2.23 12.29 -21.79
CA ILE A 30 -1.39 11.21 -22.35
C ILE A 30 -0.07 11.77 -22.88
N PHE A 31 -0.14 12.88 -23.61
CA PHE A 31 1.06 13.53 -24.16
C PHE A 31 2.02 14.00 -23.06
N SER A 32 1.51 14.59 -21.98
CA SER A 32 2.36 15.06 -20.85
C SER A 32 3.15 13.94 -20.17
N ARG A 33 2.68 12.68 -20.22
CA ARG A 33 3.38 11.52 -19.63
C ARG A 33 4.39 10.87 -20.58
N LEU A 34 4.14 10.90 -21.89
CA LEU A 34 5.05 10.31 -22.89
C LEU A 34 6.39 11.07 -22.98
N PHE A 35 6.42 12.36 -22.59
CA PHE A 35 7.62 13.19 -22.65
C PHE A 35 8.43 13.28 -21.36
N LYS A 36 8.07 12.57 -20.29
CA LYS A 36 8.85 12.53 -19.04
C LYS A 36 9.82 11.35 -19.06
N PHE A 37 11.09 11.61 -19.35
CA PHE A 37 12.10 10.58 -19.61
C PHE A 37 12.80 10.05 -18.34
N SER A 38 12.76 10.75 -17.19
CA SER A 38 13.43 10.32 -15.98
C SER A 38 12.55 9.39 -15.12
N TYR A 39 13.15 8.31 -14.59
CA TYR A 39 12.53 7.38 -13.64
C TYR A 39 11.97 8.14 -12.41
N GLN A 40 12.82 8.93 -11.74
CA GLN A 40 12.44 9.69 -10.54
C GLN A 40 11.32 10.70 -10.82
N THR A 41 11.37 11.39 -11.97
CA THR A 41 10.32 12.36 -12.36
C THR A 41 8.98 11.67 -12.62
N ARG A 42 8.97 10.43 -13.13
CA ARG A 42 7.73 9.66 -13.35
C ARG A 42 7.10 9.22 -12.03
N VAL A 43 7.91 8.72 -11.10
CA VAL A 43 7.48 8.30 -9.76
C VAL A 43 6.92 9.49 -8.99
N SER A 44 7.70 10.56 -8.78
CA SER A 44 7.25 11.75 -8.04
C SER A 44 5.99 12.40 -8.65
N THR A 45 5.94 12.53 -9.98
CA THR A 45 4.75 13.11 -10.65
C THR A 45 3.49 12.27 -10.48
N LYS A 46 3.61 10.93 -10.39
CA LYS A 46 2.44 10.08 -10.12
C LYS A 46 1.88 10.39 -8.74
N TRP A 47 2.74 10.46 -7.74
CA TRP A 47 2.33 10.69 -6.36
C TRP A 47 1.86 12.13 -6.12
N ASP A 48 2.48 13.14 -6.73
CA ASP A 48 2.00 14.53 -6.70
C ASP A 48 0.62 14.70 -7.36
N ALA A 49 0.27 13.84 -8.33
CA ALA A 49 -1.01 13.87 -9.05
C ALA A 49 -2.06 12.89 -8.48
N TYR A 50 -1.77 12.20 -7.38
CA TYR A 50 -2.67 11.21 -6.77
C TYR A 50 -3.79 11.91 -6.00
N ALA A 51 -4.80 12.39 -6.73
CA ALA A 51 -6.09 12.73 -6.14
C ALA A 51 -6.87 11.44 -5.94
N SER A 52 -7.44 11.23 -4.75
CA SER A 52 -8.15 10.02 -4.34
C SER A 52 -9.17 9.59 -5.38
N VAL A 53 -8.79 8.65 -6.18
CA VAL A 53 -9.70 7.95 -7.06
C VAL A 53 -10.33 6.85 -6.22
N SER A 54 -11.56 6.48 -6.52
CA SER A 54 -12.36 5.42 -5.91
C SER A 54 -11.53 4.13 -5.67
N ASP A 55 -10.77 4.12 -4.60
CA ASP A 55 -9.97 3.00 -4.13
C ASP A 55 -10.66 2.35 -2.93
N PHE A 56 -10.46 1.07 -2.70
CA PHE A 56 -11.16 0.32 -1.65
C PHE A 56 -10.85 0.82 -0.23
N TRP A 57 -9.71 1.50 -0.02
CA TRP A 57 -9.33 2.11 1.25
C TRP A 57 -10.25 3.25 1.72
N ILE A 58 -11.06 3.83 0.83
CA ILE A 58 -12.04 4.84 1.25
C ILE A 58 -13.22 4.22 1.98
N ILE A 59 -13.41 2.89 1.90
CA ILE A 59 -14.54 2.16 2.49
C ILE A 59 -14.27 1.90 3.98
N PRO A 60 -15.06 2.49 4.91
CA PRO A 60 -14.84 2.32 6.35
C PRO A 60 -14.84 0.85 6.79
N GLU A 61 -15.70 0.03 6.22
CA GLU A 61 -15.83 -1.39 6.57
C GLU A 61 -14.59 -2.21 6.23
N ILE A 62 -13.88 -1.86 5.15
CA ILE A 62 -12.59 -2.46 4.80
C ILE A 62 -11.56 -2.13 5.88
N LYS A 63 -11.47 -0.87 6.32
CA LYS A 63 -10.57 -0.47 7.41
C LYS A 63 -10.88 -1.20 8.70
N ARG A 64 -12.16 -1.31 9.07
CA ARG A 64 -12.60 -2.07 10.25
C ARG A 64 -12.21 -3.54 10.17
N SER A 65 -12.36 -4.16 9.00
CA SER A 65 -11.96 -5.56 8.77
C SER A 65 -10.45 -5.76 8.93
N TRP A 66 -9.63 -4.84 8.43
CA TRP A 66 -8.19 -4.91 8.59
C TRP A 66 -7.77 -4.70 10.04
N ASN A 67 -8.32 -3.69 10.70
CA ASN A 67 -8.08 -3.48 12.13
C ASN A 67 -8.42 -4.76 12.92
N MET A 68 -9.58 -5.37 12.65
CA MET A 68 -9.99 -6.62 13.31
C MET A 68 -9.01 -7.77 13.07
N LYS A 69 -8.47 -7.90 11.86
CA LYS A 69 -7.47 -8.92 11.52
C LYS A 69 -6.15 -8.69 12.25
N ILE A 70 -5.70 -7.45 12.36
CA ILE A 70 -4.40 -7.10 12.96
C ILE A 70 -4.50 -7.10 14.48
N THR A 71 -5.52 -6.42 15.04
CA THR A 71 -5.54 -6.08 16.47
C THR A 71 -6.56 -6.89 17.29
N GLY A 72 -7.50 -7.58 16.61
CA GLY A 72 -8.67 -8.18 17.23
C GLY A 72 -9.77 -7.18 17.59
N ASN A 73 -9.58 -5.88 17.30
CA ASN A 73 -10.54 -4.80 17.57
C ASN A 73 -10.75 -3.94 16.30
N PRO A 74 -11.98 -3.87 15.76
CA PRO A 74 -12.25 -3.15 14.49
C PRO A 74 -12.05 -1.62 14.56
N THR A 75 -11.94 -1.06 15.75
CA THR A 75 -11.75 0.38 15.98
C THR A 75 -10.32 0.76 16.34
N GLN A 76 -9.47 -0.20 16.72
CA GLN A 76 -8.07 0.04 17.05
C GLN A 76 -7.23 0.02 15.79
N ILE A 77 -6.51 1.11 15.52
CA ILE A 77 -5.54 1.18 14.43
C ILE A 77 -4.24 0.44 14.79
N TYR A 78 -3.51 -0.02 13.79
CA TYR A 78 -2.31 -0.82 14.05
C TYR A 78 -1.19 -0.03 14.73
N GLU A 79 -1.13 1.28 14.57
CA GLU A 79 -0.13 2.13 15.23
C GLU A 79 -0.31 2.12 16.75
N ASP A 80 -1.56 2.26 17.22
CA ASP A 80 -1.88 2.14 18.65
C ASP A 80 -1.55 0.73 19.15
N TYR A 81 -1.94 -0.30 18.40
CA TYR A 81 -1.63 -1.69 18.72
C TYR A 81 -0.12 -1.95 18.85
N VAL A 82 0.68 -1.43 17.91
CA VAL A 82 2.14 -1.58 17.95
C VAL A 82 2.71 -0.90 19.20
N CYS A 83 2.28 0.33 19.50
CA CYS A 83 2.74 1.06 20.70
C CYS A 83 2.37 0.32 21.98
N GLU A 84 1.13 -0.14 22.11
CA GLU A 84 0.63 -0.81 23.32
C GLU A 84 1.23 -2.20 23.52
N ARG A 85 1.49 -2.93 22.45
CA ARG A 85 1.93 -4.33 22.55
C ARG A 85 3.45 -4.50 22.55
N TYR A 86 4.18 -3.72 21.76
CA TYR A 86 5.61 -3.93 21.53
C TYR A 86 6.52 -2.83 22.05
N LEU A 87 5.95 -1.64 22.32
CA LEU A 87 6.72 -0.49 22.81
C LEU A 87 6.29 -0.06 24.21
N GLN A 88 5.48 -0.86 24.90
CA GLN A 88 5.05 -0.60 26.26
C GLN A 88 6.25 -0.45 27.22
N ASN A 89 6.20 0.55 28.11
CA ASN A 89 7.27 0.88 29.05
C ASN A 89 8.60 1.31 28.41
N LYS A 90 8.59 1.72 27.14
CA LYS A 90 9.71 2.35 26.46
C LYS A 90 9.44 3.83 26.28
N ASP A 91 10.49 4.61 26.28
CA ASP A 91 10.48 6.06 26.03
C ASP A 91 11.70 6.46 25.19
N ASN A 92 11.73 7.72 24.76
CA ASN A 92 12.83 8.29 23.99
C ASN A 92 13.15 7.51 22.70
N LEU A 93 12.16 6.88 22.09
CA LEU A 93 12.31 6.06 20.89
C LEU A 93 12.50 6.92 19.62
N ASN A 94 13.25 6.41 18.67
CA ASN A 94 13.42 7.01 17.35
C ASN A 94 12.69 6.15 16.29
N LEU A 95 11.81 6.79 15.52
CA LEU A 95 11.05 6.16 14.43
C LEU A 95 11.52 6.72 13.08
N LEU A 96 11.77 5.83 12.12
CA LEU A 96 12.00 6.14 10.72
C LEU A 96 10.87 5.56 9.87
N SER A 97 10.15 6.38 9.13
CA SER A 97 9.19 5.94 8.14
C SER A 97 9.70 6.21 6.72
N ILE A 98 9.72 5.17 5.90
CA ILE A 98 10.26 5.21 4.53
C ILE A 98 9.10 5.08 3.53
N GLY A 99 8.92 6.12 2.69
CA GLY A 99 7.74 6.29 1.85
C GLY A 99 6.52 6.75 2.65
N CYS A 100 6.69 7.80 3.48
CA CYS A 100 5.67 8.26 4.43
C CYS A 100 4.45 8.93 3.77
N GLY A 101 4.51 9.26 2.48
CA GLY A 101 3.44 9.95 1.78
C GLY A 101 3.00 11.24 2.49
N GLU A 102 1.70 11.37 2.74
CA GLU A 102 1.11 12.54 3.44
C GLU A 102 1.22 12.46 4.98
N GLY A 103 1.99 11.52 5.52
CA GLY A 103 2.35 11.47 6.94
C GLY A 103 1.24 11.01 7.88
N GLY A 104 0.28 10.23 7.41
CA GLY A 104 -0.87 9.80 8.20
C GLY A 104 -0.49 8.87 9.36
N HIS A 105 0.34 7.90 9.07
CA HIS A 105 0.80 6.89 10.03
C HIS A 105 1.76 7.48 11.07
N GLU A 106 2.68 8.34 10.63
CA GLU A 106 3.62 9.04 11.51
C GLU A 106 2.88 9.93 12.51
N ARG A 107 1.81 10.63 12.07
CA ARG A 107 0.98 11.42 12.98
C ARG A 107 0.23 10.56 13.99
N ASN A 108 -0.16 9.33 13.64
CA ASN A 108 -0.77 8.41 14.60
C ASN A 108 0.26 7.96 15.65
N PHE A 109 1.46 7.56 15.24
CA PHE A 109 2.54 7.24 16.18
C PHE A 109 2.92 8.44 17.06
N ALA A 110 2.96 9.66 16.51
CA ALA A 110 3.33 10.87 17.25
C ALA A 110 2.36 11.25 18.37
N LYS A 111 1.14 10.72 18.38
CA LYS A 111 0.19 10.89 19.50
C LYS A 111 0.63 10.16 20.77
N HIS A 112 1.48 9.15 20.62
CA HIS A 112 2.08 8.43 21.74
C HIS A 112 3.35 9.18 22.16
N ALA A 113 3.38 9.71 23.37
CA ALA A 113 4.49 10.50 23.91
C ALA A 113 5.75 9.67 24.27
N ILE A 114 6.01 8.61 23.52
CA ILE A 114 7.15 7.71 23.71
C ILE A 114 8.29 7.96 22.71
N PHE A 115 8.04 8.77 21.69
CA PHE A 115 9.03 9.04 20.65
C PHE A 115 9.77 10.35 20.90
N ASN A 116 11.11 10.26 20.94
CA ASN A 116 12.00 11.41 20.94
C ASN A 116 12.09 12.05 19.55
N GLN A 117 12.13 11.21 18.53
CA GLN A 117 12.21 11.66 17.14
C GLN A 117 11.36 10.77 16.24
N ILE A 118 10.61 11.40 15.32
CA ILE A 118 9.95 10.72 14.20
C ILE A 118 10.44 11.38 12.92
N VAL A 119 11.03 10.57 12.01
CA VAL A 119 11.50 11.00 10.69
C VAL A 119 10.65 10.31 9.62
N GLY A 120 10.00 11.10 8.77
CA GLY A 120 9.29 10.60 7.58
C GLY A 120 10.01 11.02 6.31
N ILE A 121 10.25 10.09 5.41
CA ILE A 121 10.94 10.32 4.13
C ILE A 121 10.01 9.94 2.98
N ASP A 122 9.91 10.80 1.99
CA ASP A 122 9.21 10.52 0.73
C ASP A 122 9.85 11.31 -0.42
N VAL A 123 9.74 10.80 -1.63
CA VAL A 123 10.27 11.45 -2.85
C VAL A 123 9.31 12.50 -3.43
N SER A 124 8.05 12.51 -2.98
CA SER A 124 7.00 13.42 -3.44
C SER A 124 7.02 14.72 -2.63
N ALA A 125 7.40 15.81 -3.27
CA ALA A 125 7.38 17.14 -2.64
C ALA A 125 5.96 17.57 -2.24
N GLY A 126 4.95 17.21 -3.04
CA GLY A 126 3.54 17.50 -2.74
C GLY A 126 3.06 16.78 -1.50
N SER A 127 3.35 15.47 -1.40
CA SER A 127 3.01 14.67 -0.22
C SER A 127 3.69 15.20 1.04
N ILE A 128 4.98 15.53 0.98
CA ILE A 128 5.73 16.09 2.11
C ILE A 128 5.19 17.47 2.53
N ALA A 129 4.80 18.33 1.58
CA ALA A 129 4.18 19.61 1.91
C ALA A 129 2.86 19.42 2.66
N THR A 130 2.02 18.47 2.20
CA THR A 130 0.77 18.09 2.88
C THR A 130 1.06 17.51 4.28
N ALA A 131 2.03 16.59 4.41
CA ALA A 131 2.41 15.99 5.68
C ALA A 131 2.82 17.03 6.72
N LYS A 132 3.68 17.99 6.33
CA LYS A 132 4.11 19.13 7.18
C LYS A 132 2.94 20.00 7.60
N SER A 133 2.05 20.34 6.67
CA SER A 133 0.86 21.15 6.96
C SER A 133 -0.06 20.48 7.97
N LEU A 134 -0.36 19.19 7.76
CA LEU A 134 -1.25 18.42 8.62
C LEU A 134 -0.67 18.15 10.01
N SER A 135 0.65 17.92 10.13
CA SER A 135 1.29 17.77 11.44
C SER A 135 1.31 19.07 12.23
N ALA A 136 1.56 20.21 11.57
CA ALA A 136 1.51 21.52 12.20
C ALA A 136 0.10 21.85 12.72
N GLN A 137 -0.96 21.55 11.94
CA GLN A 137 -2.35 21.73 12.37
C GLN A 137 -2.71 20.90 13.61
N GLN A 138 -2.04 19.76 13.81
CA GLN A 138 -2.23 18.87 14.97
C GLN A 138 -1.23 19.11 16.10
N ASN A 139 -0.38 20.15 15.99
CA ASN A 139 0.69 20.46 16.95
C ASN A 139 1.66 19.27 17.19
N LEU A 140 1.94 18.48 16.15
CA LEU A 140 2.85 17.33 16.21
C LEU A 140 4.21 17.70 15.62
N THR A 141 5.29 17.31 16.32
CA THR A 141 6.66 17.53 15.87
C THR A 141 7.16 16.29 15.15
N ILE A 142 7.21 16.34 13.81
CA ILE A 142 7.68 15.26 12.94
C ILE A 142 8.63 15.84 11.90
N ALA A 143 9.80 15.23 11.72
CA ALA A 143 10.80 15.65 10.75
C ALA A 143 10.53 15.04 9.38
N TYR A 144 9.75 15.72 8.53
CA TYR A 144 9.49 15.25 7.17
C TYR A 144 10.57 15.75 6.19
N ARG A 145 11.14 14.81 5.41
CA ARG A 145 12.18 15.05 4.40
C ARG A 145 11.70 14.62 3.01
N CYS A 146 11.78 15.54 2.05
CA CYS A 146 11.57 15.22 0.65
C CYS A 146 12.92 14.81 0.04
N ASP A 147 13.19 13.52 0.00
CA ASP A 147 14.49 13.01 -0.46
C ASP A 147 14.37 11.57 -0.96
N ASP A 148 15.37 11.13 -1.72
CA ASP A 148 15.57 9.73 -2.07
C ASP A 148 16.29 9.03 -0.91
N PHE A 149 15.66 8.00 -0.34
CA PHE A 149 16.20 7.25 0.80
C PHE A 149 17.66 6.82 0.62
N PHE A 150 18.04 6.40 -0.59
CA PHE A 150 19.42 5.95 -0.88
C PHE A 150 20.46 7.08 -0.90
N LYS A 151 20.04 8.35 -0.91
CA LYS A 151 20.94 9.51 -0.90
C LYS A 151 21.13 10.11 0.49
N ILE A 152 20.37 9.63 1.47
CA ILE A 152 20.43 10.17 2.82
C ILE A 152 21.58 9.51 3.57
N ASP A 153 22.50 10.34 4.05
CA ASP A 153 23.47 9.91 5.04
C ASP A 153 22.84 10.02 6.44
N PHE A 154 22.63 8.87 7.06
CA PHE A 154 22.14 8.77 8.44
C PHE A 154 23.29 8.83 9.46
N ALA A 155 24.54 8.91 9.01
CA ALA A 155 25.74 8.85 9.86
C ALA A 155 25.66 7.67 10.85
N ASN A 156 25.68 7.96 12.16
CA ASN A 156 25.55 6.96 13.21
C ASN A 156 24.13 6.86 13.79
N GLN A 157 23.14 7.49 13.14
CA GLN A 157 21.75 7.46 13.63
C GLN A 157 21.18 6.05 13.55
N LYS A 158 20.55 5.61 14.64
CA LYS A 158 19.85 4.34 14.74
C LYS A 158 18.40 4.58 15.14
N PHE A 159 17.54 3.61 14.78
CA PHE A 159 16.12 3.69 15.01
C PHE A 159 15.63 2.47 15.80
N ASP A 160 14.68 2.72 16.67
CA ASP A 160 14.01 1.69 17.46
C ASP A 160 12.84 1.08 16.71
N LEU A 161 12.29 1.84 15.73
CA LEU A 161 11.24 1.39 14.84
C LEU A 161 11.49 1.92 13.43
N ILE A 162 11.49 1.02 12.43
CA ILE A 162 11.44 1.39 11.02
C ILE A 162 10.10 0.93 10.45
N LEU A 163 9.38 1.87 9.84
CA LEU A 163 8.04 1.66 9.31
C LEU A 163 8.05 1.65 7.78
N PHE A 164 7.42 0.64 7.21
CA PHE A 164 6.98 0.61 5.82
C PHE A 164 5.47 0.41 5.76
N ASN A 165 4.74 1.40 5.30
CA ASN A 165 3.30 1.28 5.08
C ASN A 165 2.98 1.54 3.62
N ALA A 166 2.62 0.49 2.88
CA ALA A 166 2.38 0.52 1.43
C ALA A 166 3.51 1.21 0.64
N SER A 167 4.76 0.93 1.01
CA SER A 167 5.95 1.59 0.45
C SER A 167 7.09 0.63 0.13
N LEU A 168 7.31 -0.44 0.89
CA LEU A 168 8.40 -1.40 0.66
C LEU A 168 8.26 -2.09 -0.70
N HIS A 169 7.05 -2.33 -1.18
CA HIS A 169 6.81 -2.93 -2.49
C HIS A 169 7.24 -2.05 -3.68
N HIS A 170 7.57 -0.76 -3.46
CA HIS A 170 8.12 0.11 -4.49
C HIS A 170 9.63 -0.05 -4.68
N PHE A 171 10.29 -0.79 -3.82
CA PHE A 171 11.72 -1.06 -3.93
C PHE A 171 11.98 -2.31 -4.78
N ASP A 172 13.08 -2.26 -5.53
CA ASP A 172 13.64 -3.44 -6.21
C ASP A 172 14.70 -4.08 -5.32
N HIS A 173 15.02 -5.35 -5.52
CA HIS A 173 16.02 -6.07 -4.73
C HIS A 173 15.79 -5.95 -3.22
N ILE A 174 14.56 -6.22 -2.76
CA ILE A 174 14.12 -6.03 -1.38
C ILE A 174 15.05 -6.72 -0.37
N ASP A 175 15.53 -7.92 -0.67
CA ASP A 175 16.46 -8.64 0.22
C ASP A 175 17.74 -7.83 0.47
N ALA A 176 18.35 -7.30 -0.59
CA ALA A 176 19.55 -6.47 -0.49
C ALA A 176 19.28 -5.14 0.25
N LEU A 177 18.13 -4.51 0.01
CA LEU A 177 17.68 -3.33 0.73
C LEU A 177 17.59 -3.61 2.24
N LEU A 178 16.90 -4.66 2.64
CA LEU A 178 16.69 -5.01 4.04
C LEU A 178 18.00 -5.33 4.74
N LYS A 179 18.87 -6.10 4.09
CA LYS A 179 20.16 -6.52 4.62
C LYS A 179 21.15 -5.36 4.73
N ASN A 180 21.33 -4.58 3.66
CA ASN A 180 22.45 -3.65 3.54
C ASN A 180 22.10 -2.23 4.00
N HIS A 181 20.79 -1.87 4.02
CA HIS A 181 20.38 -0.51 4.35
C HIS A 181 19.47 -0.44 5.57
N ILE A 182 18.56 -1.38 5.76
CA ILE A 182 17.58 -1.31 6.85
C ILE A 182 18.12 -1.93 8.14
N SER A 183 18.65 -3.15 8.09
CA SER A 183 19.22 -3.82 9.27
C SER A 183 20.32 -2.99 9.95
N PRO A 184 21.25 -2.34 9.21
CA PRO A 184 22.25 -1.46 9.82
C PRO A 184 21.69 -0.23 10.52
N LEU A 185 20.50 0.26 10.15
CA LEU A 185 19.85 1.42 10.78
C LEU A 185 19.08 1.07 12.04
N LEU A 186 18.84 -0.20 12.34
CA LEU A 186 18.14 -0.62 13.56
C LEU A 186 19.05 -0.67 14.77
N ASN A 187 18.52 -0.25 15.92
CA ASN A 187 19.05 -0.60 17.23
C ASN A 187 19.00 -2.13 17.45
N GLU A 188 19.73 -2.68 18.42
CA GLU A 188 19.78 -4.14 18.68
C GLU A 188 18.40 -4.77 18.89
N ASN A 189 17.52 -4.10 19.61
CA ASN A 189 16.14 -4.55 19.85
C ASN A 189 15.12 -3.81 18.95
N GLY A 190 15.60 -3.21 17.87
CA GLY A 190 14.78 -2.44 16.95
C GLY A 190 13.79 -3.30 16.18
N LEU A 191 12.67 -2.70 15.84
CA LEU A 191 11.57 -3.33 15.12
C LEU A 191 11.44 -2.78 13.69
N VAL A 192 11.14 -3.67 12.76
CA VAL A 192 10.59 -3.32 11.45
C VAL A 192 9.10 -3.62 11.49
N VAL A 193 8.28 -2.62 11.24
CA VAL A 193 6.83 -2.77 11.11
C VAL A 193 6.45 -2.57 9.65
N VAL A 194 5.72 -3.51 9.10
CA VAL A 194 5.24 -3.47 7.73
C VAL A 194 3.73 -3.64 7.66
N ASN A 195 3.09 -2.85 6.81
CA ASN A 195 1.72 -3.05 6.37
C ASN A 195 1.74 -2.93 4.84
N GLU A 196 1.91 -4.06 4.14
CA GLU A 196 2.44 -4.08 2.80
C GLU A 196 1.69 -4.97 1.81
N PHE A 197 1.74 -4.55 0.54
CA PHE A 197 1.41 -5.39 -0.58
C PHE A 197 2.56 -6.38 -0.86
N CYS A 198 2.25 -7.67 -0.84
CA CYS A 198 3.18 -8.77 -1.11
C CYS A 198 2.69 -9.70 -2.23
N GLY A 199 1.83 -9.19 -3.08
CA GLY A 199 1.23 -9.94 -4.18
C GLY A 199 2.11 -10.03 -5.43
N PRO A 200 1.52 -10.38 -6.58
CA PRO A 200 2.27 -10.61 -7.82
C PRO A 200 3.04 -9.38 -8.29
N THR A 201 4.32 -9.58 -8.59
CA THR A 201 5.22 -8.58 -9.18
C THR A 201 4.53 -7.84 -10.33
N ARG A 202 4.67 -6.52 -10.36
CA ARG A 202 4.08 -5.63 -11.38
C ARG A 202 2.56 -5.77 -11.50
N LEU A 203 1.88 -6.13 -10.40
CA LEU A 203 0.43 -6.32 -10.35
C LEU A 203 -0.08 -7.30 -11.40
N GLN A 204 0.74 -8.32 -11.73
CA GLN A 204 0.37 -9.34 -12.72
C GLN A 204 -0.55 -10.39 -12.08
N TRP A 205 -1.79 -9.96 -11.82
CA TRP A 205 -2.81 -10.77 -11.13
C TRP A 205 -2.92 -12.19 -11.68
N ARG A 206 -3.06 -13.17 -10.78
CA ARG A 206 -3.21 -14.58 -11.14
C ARG A 206 -4.54 -14.82 -11.86
N LYS A 207 -4.59 -15.80 -12.74
CA LYS A 207 -5.83 -16.16 -13.46
C LYS A 207 -6.96 -16.58 -12.51
N SER A 208 -6.63 -17.32 -11.44
CA SER A 208 -7.53 -17.70 -10.35
C SER A 208 -8.18 -16.49 -9.72
N GLN A 209 -7.38 -15.51 -9.34
CA GLN A 209 -7.74 -14.24 -8.73
C GLN A 209 -8.69 -13.42 -9.63
N LEU A 210 -8.33 -13.24 -10.90
CA LEU A 210 -9.16 -12.55 -11.89
C LEU A 210 -10.50 -13.25 -12.12
N LYS A 211 -10.51 -14.60 -12.14
CA LYS A 211 -11.72 -15.40 -12.30
C LYS A 211 -12.67 -15.17 -11.13
N GLU A 212 -12.18 -15.22 -9.88
CA GLU A 212 -12.99 -15.01 -8.69
C GLU A 212 -13.49 -13.56 -8.61
N ALA A 213 -12.64 -12.56 -8.83
CA ALA A 213 -13.04 -11.16 -8.85
C ALA A 213 -14.15 -10.89 -9.89
N ASN A 214 -14.04 -11.45 -11.08
CA ASN A 214 -15.06 -11.29 -12.13
C ASN A 214 -16.37 -12.04 -11.78
N LYS A 215 -16.31 -13.19 -11.12
CA LYS A 215 -17.47 -13.91 -10.61
C LYS A 215 -18.22 -13.07 -9.58
N LEU A 216 -17.51 -12.46 -8.61
CA LEU A 216 -18.11 -11.58 -7.61
C LEU A 216 -18.66 -10.30 -8.26
N LEU A 217 -17.93 -9.68 -9.20
CA LEU A 217 -18.43 -8.53 -9.96
C LEU A 217 -19.75 -8.83 -10.67
N GLY A 218 -19.88 -10.04 -11.24
CA GLY A 218 -21.12 -10.49 -11.88
C GLY A 218 -22.33 -10.49 -10.94
N LYS A 219 -22.10 -10.82 -9.67
CA LYS A 219 -23.16 -10.90 -8.63
C LYS A 219 -23.56 -9.55 -8.05
N LEU A 220 -22.70 -8.51 -8.17
CA LEU A 220 -23.02 -7.18 -7.63
C LEU A 220 -24.25 -6.58 -8.31
N PRO A 221 -25.18 -5.95 -7.56
CA PRO A 221 -26.24 -5.12 -8.11
C PRO A 221 -25.68 -3.96 -8.95
N ALA A 222 -26.42 -3.53 -9.96
CA ALA A 222 -25.96 -2.49 -10.91
C ALA A 222 -25.55 -1.17 -10.22
N GLN A 223 -26.23 -0.77 -9.15
CA GLN A 223 -25.95 0.44 -8.41
C GLN A 223 -24.52 0.45 -7.83
N TYR A 224 -23.98 -0.70 -7.40
CA TYR A 224 -22.62 -0.83 -6.85
C TYR A 224 -21.54 -0.97 -7.94
N LYS A 225 -21.90 -1.08 -9.21
CA LYS A 225 -20.95 -1.17 -10.34
C LYS A 225 -20.75 0.14 -11.07
N LYS A 226 -21.40 1.24 -10.66
CA LYS A 226 -21.28 2.54 -11.33
C LYS A 226 -19.87 3.07 -11.25
N LEU A 227 -19.34 3.49 -12.40
CA LEU A 227 -18.06 4.23 -12.47
C LEU A 227 -18.27 5.68 -12.02
N ALA A 228 -17.18 6.41 -11.80
CA ALA A 228 -17.21 7.80 -11.32
C ALA A 228 -18.04 8.77 -12.20
N ASP A 229 -18.31 8.42 -13.46
CA ASP A 229 -19.19 9.21 -14.33
C ASP A 229 -20.69 9.03 -14.05
N GLY A 230 -21.05 8.13 -13.12
CA GLY A 230 -22.44 7.81 -12.75
C GLY A 230 -23.28 7.13 -13.84
N LYS A 231 -22.73 6.98 -15.05
CA LYS A 231 -23.46 6.48 -16.25
C LYS A 231 -23.00 5.08 -16.66
N ASN A 232 -21.70 4.85 -16.68
CA ASN A 232 -21.13 3.59 -17.09
C ASN A 232 -21.00 2.62 -15.91
N LEU A 233 -21.08 1.31 -16.20
CA LEU A 233 -20.89 0.25 -15.22
C LEU A 233 -19.57 -0.46 -15.45
N LYS A 234 -18.88 -0.83 -14.37
CA LYS A 234 -17.72 -1.73 -14.41
C LYS A 234 -18.21 -3.11 -14.87
N LYS A 235 -17.77 -3.56 -16.02
CA LYS A 235 -18.20 -4.81 -16.64
C LYS A 235 -17.25 -5.96 -16.37
N LYS A 236 -15.96 -5.67 -16.15
CA LYS A 236 -14.94 -6.69 -15.98
C LYS A 236 -13.72 -6.15 -15.24
N VAL A 237 -13.06 -7.03 -14.48
CA VAL A 237 -11.73 -6.82 -13.90
C VAL A 237 -10.69 -7.37 -14.85
N TYR A 238 -9.69 -6.57 -15.17
CA TYR A 238 -8.61 -6.93 -16.08
C TYR A 238 -7.27 -6.91 -15.36
N ARG A 239 -6.33 -7.73 -15.84
CA ARG A 239 -4.92 -7.60 -15.50
C ARG A 239 -4.36 -6.34 -16.18
N PRO A 240 -3.56 -5.52 -15.52
CA PRO A 240 -2.84 -4.45 -16.21
C PRO A 240 -1.76 -5.04 -17.12
N GLY A 241 -1.55 -4.45 -18.30
CA GLY A 241 -0.44 -4.81 -19.15
C GLY A 241 0.89 -4.30 -18.60
N LEU A 242 1.96 -5.08 -18.77
CA LEU A 242 3.28 -4.75 -18.25
C LEU A 242 3.82 -3.44 -18.80
N ILE A 243 3.63 -3.17 -20.11
CA ILE A 243 4.06 -1.92 -20.73
C ILE A 243 3.39 -0.73 -20.07
N ARG A 244 2.08 -0.81 -19.82
CA ARG A 244 1.34 0.24 -19.12
C ARG A 244 1.87 0.46 -17.70
N MET A 245 2.17 -0.62 -16.96
CA MET A 245 2.72 -0.52 -15.61
C MET A 245 4.06 0.23 -15.62
N LEU A 246 5.00 -0.18 -16.49
CA LEU A 246 6.32 0.44 -16.60
C LEU A 246 6.27 1.90 -17.06
N LEU A 247 5.29 2.27 -17.89
CA LEU A 247 5.12 3.65 -18.35
C LEU A 247 4.45 4.54 -17.31
N ASN A 248 3.50 4.01 -16.53
CA ASN A 248 2.77 4.79 -15.54
C ASN A 248 3.55 4.93 -14.23
N ASP A 249 4.08 3.83 -13.72
CA ASP A 249 4.87 3.80 -12.50
C ASP A 249 5.89 2.67 -12.56
N PRO A 250 7.14 2.97 -12.90
CA PRO A 250 8.19 1.97 -12.94
C PRO A 250 8.59 1.43 -11.57
N SER A 251 8.18 2.08 -10.46
CA SER A 251 8.40 1.59 -9.10
C SER A 251 7.30 0.68 -8.58
N GLU A 252 6.16 0.57 -9.26
CA GLU A 252 5.03 -0.22 -8.78
C GLU A 252 5.36 -1.72 -8.75
N ALA A 253 5.48 -2.26 -7.55
CA ALA A 253 5.65 -3.67 -7.24
C ALA A 253 6.73 -4.41 -8.07
N PRO A 254 7.98 -3.91 -8.19
CA PRO A 254 9.02 -4.57 -9.00
C PRO A 254 9.43 -5.92 -8.43
N ASP A 255 9.42 -6.08 -7.10
CA ASP A 255 9.94 -7.26 -6.39
C ASP A 255 8.99 -7.78 -5.29
N SER A 256 7.73 -7.34 -5.30
CA SER A 256 6.75 -7.61 -4.24
C SER A 256 6.52 -9.08 -3.91
N ILE A 257 6.68 -9.99 -4.89
CA ILE A 257 6.51 -11.44 -4.67
C ILE A 257 7.56 -12.01 -3.71
N ASN A 258 8.72 -11.39 -3.61
CA ASN A 258 9.83 -11.81 -2.76
C ASN A 258 9.82 -11.12 -1.38
N LEU A 259 8.95 -10.14 -1.16
CA LEU A 259 8.92 -9.28 0.02
C LEU A 259 8.84 -10.06 1.34
N VAL A 260 7.91 -11.00 1.44
CA VAL A 260 7.71 -11.78 2.67
C VAL A 260 8.92 -12.65 2.98
N GLN A 261 9.47 -13.31 1.95
CA GLN A 261 10.66 -14.15 2.12
C GLN A 261 11.87 -13.31 2.53
N ALA A 262 12.07 -12.16 1.91
CA ALA A 262 13.16 -11.25 2.25
C ALA A 262 13.07 -10.74 3.70
N LEU A 263 11.86 -10.42 4.19
CA LEU A 263 11.66 -10.06 5.60
C LEU A 263 12.07 -11.20 6.55
N ARG A 264 11.62 -12.43 6.27
CA ARG A 264 11.92 -13.63 7.07
C ARG A 264 13.40 -14.00 7.06
N ASP A 265 14.06 -13.80 5.93
CA ASP A 265 15.50 -14.10 5.80
C ASP A 265 16.37 -13.12 6.59
N ASN A 266 15.97 -11.85 6.67
CA ASN A 266 16.76 -10.80 7.29
C ASN A 266 16.40 -10.51 8.76
N PHE A 267 15.19 -10.84 9.19
CA PHE A 267 14.69 -10.51 10.52
C PHE A 267 14.06 -11.71 11.23
N GLU A 268 13.95 -11.63 12.55
CA GLU A 268 13.17 -12.53 13.39
C GLU A 268 11.68 -12.13 13.33
N ILE A 269 10.81 -13.09 13.08
CA ILE A 269 9.36 -12.86 13.06
C ILE A 269 8.87 -12.69 14.50
N VAL A 270 8.27 -11.55 14.81
CA VAL A 270 7.54 -11.31 16.05
C VAL A 270 6.06 -11.55 15.85
N GLU A 271 5.51 -11.04 14.74
CA GLU A 271 4.12 -11.25 14.34
C GLU A 271 3.97 -11.17 12.83
N GLU A 272 3.12 -12.01 12.24
CA GLU A 272 2.67 -11.91 10.86
C GLU A 272 1.17 -12.17 10.76
N THR A 273 0.44 -11.25 10.17
CA THR A 273 -1.00 -11.37 9.91
C THR A 273 -1.30 -11.22 8.43
N GLN A 274 -1.90 -12.25 7.84
CA GLN A 274 -2.36 -12.21 6.45
C GLN A 274 -3.63 -11.35 6.35
N LEU A 275 -3.63 -10.36 5.47
CA LEU A 275 -4.72 -9.41 5.35
C LEU A 275 -5.65 -9.67 4.16
N GLY A 276 -5.23 -10.55 3.24
CA GLY A 276 -5.94 -10.77 1.98
C GLY A 276 -5.43 -9.83 0.89
N TRP A 277 -6.19 -8.76 0.59
CA TRP A 277 -5.92 -7.83 -0.51
C TRP A 277 -5.77 -8.55 -1.88
N THR A 278 -6.47 -9.66 -2.00
CA THR A 278 -6.31 -10.57 -3.14
C THR A 278 -7.40 -10.33 -4.18
N ILE A 279 -8.63 -10.17 -3.74
CA ILE A 279 -9.81 -10.03 -4.62
C ILE A 279 -10.41 -8.61 -4.52
N LEU A 280 -10.61 -8.11 -3.29
CA LEU A 280 -11.42 -6.91 -3.09
C LEU A 280 -10.80 -5.66 -3.69
N HIS A 281 -9.48 -5.50 -3.63
CA HIS A 281 -8.84 -4.30 -4.16
C HIS A 281 -8.97 -4.21 -5.69
N ILE A 282 -8.91 -5.34 -6.42
CA ILE A 282 -9.11 -5.35 -7.87
C ILE A 282 -10.60 -5.29 -8.24
N LEU A 283 -11.45 -5.89 -7.41
CA LEU A 283 -12.90 -5.85 -7.58
C LEU A 283 -13.45 -4.44 -7.38
N LEU A 284 -13.08 -3.79 -6.28
CA LEU A 284 -13.64 -2.50 -5.84
C LEU A 284 -12.97 -1.29 -6.47
N LYS A 285 -11.81 -1.46 -7.09
CA LYS A 285 -11.14 -0.38 -7.83
C LYS A 285 -12.13 0.28 -8.81
N ASP A 286 -12.14 1.61 -8.84
CA ASP A 286 -12.99 2.47 -9.66
C ASP A 286 -14.50 2.44 -9.30
N ILE A 287 -14.94 1.60 -8.35
CA ILE A 287 -16.33 1.51 -7.89
C ILE A 287 -16.50 1.60 -6.37
N ALA A 288 -15.42 1.75 -5.61
CA ALA A 288 -15.43 1.81 -4.15
C ALA A 288 -16.33 2.92 -3.59
N HIS A 289 -16.45 4.05 -4.29
CA HIS A 289 -17.32 5.16 -3.91
C HIS A 289 -18.81 4.78 -3.80
N ASN A 290 -19.25 3.69 -4.41
CA ASN A 290 -20.62 3.19 -4.28
C ASN A 290 -20.88 2.44 -2.96
N PHE A 291 -19.83 2.20 -2.15
CA PHE A 291 -19.89 1.42 -0.92
C PHE A 291 -19.66 2.26 0.34
N LEU A 292 -19.81 3.59 0.25
CA LEU A 292 -19.60 4.50 1.37
C LEU A 292 -20.81 4.64 2.29
N SER A 293 -21.99 4.16 1.84
CA SER A 293 -23.19 4.20 2.66
C SER A 293 -23.09 3.24 3.85
N GLU A 294 -23.51 3.72 5.01
CA GLU A 294 -23.54 2.93 6.25
C GLU A 294 -24.88 2.20 6.46
N ASP A 295 -25.74 2.14 5.44
CA ASP A 295 -26.99 1.38 5.50
C ASP A 295 -26.75 -0.13 5.62
N ALA A 296 -27.74 -0.85 6.16
CA ALA A 296 -27.65 -2.28 6.43
C ALA A 296 -27.40 -3.11 5.14
N LEU A 297 -27.95 -2.70 4.00
CA LEU A 297 -27.79 -3.41 2.74
C LEU A 297 -26.33 -3.34 2.27
N THR A 298 -25.76 -2.15 2.26
CA THR A 298 -24.35 -1.91 1.86
C THR A 298 -23.39 -2.63 2.81
N LYS A 299 -23.61 -2.54 4.14
CA LYS A 299 -22.77 -3.24 5.13
C LYS A 299 -22.85 -4.77 4.95
N ASN A 300 -24.04 -5.33 4.81
CA ASN A 300 -24.20 -6.77 4.62
C ASN A 300 -23.52 -7.25 3.32
N LEU A 301 -23.61 -6.46 2.25
CA LEU A 301 -22.92 -6.78 1.00
C LEU A 301 -21.39 -6.76 1.18
N LEU A 302 -20.85 -5.76 1.87
CA LEU A 302 -19.41 -5.67 2.16
C LEU A 302 -18.95 -6.82 3.05
N HIS A 303 -19.69 -7.17 4.11
CA HIS A 303 -19.38 -8.33 4.95
C HIS A 303 -19.34 -9.63 4.15
N GLN A 304 -20.29 -9.81 3.22
CA GLN A 304 -20.30 -10.98 2.33
C GLN A 304 -19.06 -10.98 1.41
N LEU A 305 -18.69 -9.84 0.83
CA LEU A 305 -17.52 -9.73 -0.03
C LEU A 305 -16.21 -10.00 0.73
N ILE A 306 -16.10 -9.51 1.97
CA ILE A 306 -14.96 -9.78 2.86
C ILE A 306 -14.89 -11.27 3.17
N ALA A 307 -16.02 -11.90 3.53
CA ALA A 307 -16.07 -13.34 3.78
C ALA A 307 -15.72 -14.19 2.54
N ASP A 308 -16.16 -13.74 1.34
CA ASP A 308 -15.83 -14.41 0.07
C ASP A 308 -14.30 -14.30 -0.22
N GLU A 309 -13.66 -13.17 0.08
CA GLU A 309 -12.19 -13.03 -0.02
C GLU A 309 -11.47 -13.92 0.98
N ASP A 310 -11.89 -13.92 2.26
CA ASP A 310 -11.28 -14.76 3.30
C ASP A 310 -11.40 -16.25 2.95
N ALA A 311 -12.54 -16.69 2.43
CA ALA A 311 -12.75 -18.04 1.94
C ALA A 311 -11.85 -18.37 0.72
N TYR A 312 -11.65 -17.39 -0.17
CA TYR A 312 -10.73 -17.55 -1.30
C TYR A 312 -9.28 -17.70 -0.82
N VAL A 313 -8.79 -16.79 0.03
CA VAL A 313 -7.43 -16.83 0.61
C VAL A 313 -7.18 -18.16 1.31
N LYS A 314 -8.13 -18.60 2.15
CA LYS A 314 -8.02 -19.89 2.86
C LYS A 314 -7.93 -21.08 1.92
N ARG A 315 -8.68 -21.09 0.82
CA ARG A 315 -8.71 -22.19 -0.16
C ARG A 315 -7.50 -22.19 -1.07
N SER A 316 -7.10 -21.02 -1.56
CA SER A 316 -6.02 -20.88 -2.55
C SER A 316 -4.64 -20.75 -1.93
N GLN A 317 -4.56 -20.37 -0.67
CA GLN A 317 -3.32 -19.96 0.03
C GLN A 317 -2.64 -18.76 -0.65
N GLU A 318 -3.36 -18.03 -1.49
CA GLU A 318 -2.92 -16.80 -2.12
C GLU A 318 -3.24 -15.62 -1.19
N ASN A 319 -2.22 -14.89 -0.75
CA ASN A 319 -2.35 -13.72 0.09
C ASN A 319 -1.46 -12.61 -0.48
N ASP A 320 -2.03 -11.44 -0.74
CA ASP A 320 -1.34 -10.34 -1.40
C ASP A 320 -1.09 -9.15 -0.47
N ALA A 321 -1.46 -9.24 0.83
CA ALA A 321 -1.12 -8.22 1.81
C ALA A 321 -0.79 -8.82 3.18
N LEU A 322 0.18 -8.20 3.84
CA LEU A 322 0.75 -8.62 5.11
C LEU A 322 0.85 -7.42 6.07
N PHE A 323 0.38 -7.61 7.29
CA PHE A 323 0.87 -6.86 8.44
C PHE A 323 1.95 -7.69 9.12
N GLY A 324 3.09 -7.09 9.46
CA GLY A 324 4.17 -7.80 10.13
C GLY A 324 4.94 -6.92 11.08
N VAL A 325 5.38 -7.53 12.19
CA VAL A 325 6.33 -6.97 13.15
C VAL A 325 7.52 -7.91 13.19
N TYR A 326 8.68 -7.36 12.93
CA TYR A 326 9.92 -8.11 12.84
C TYR A 326 10.96 -7.47 13.74
N ARG A 327 11.87 -8.28 14.30
CA ARG A 327 12.98 -7.83 15.14
C ARG A 327 14.30 -8.04 14.42
N LYS A 328 15.26 -7.16 14.65
CA LYS A 328 16.63 -7.38 14.24
C LYS A 328 17.13 -8.71 14.81
N LYS A 329 17.71 -9.57 13.96
CA LYS A 329 18.36 -10.81 14.44
C LYS A 329 19.55 -10.42 15.32
N SER A 330 19.68 -11.09 16.48
CA SER A 330 20.89 -11.02 17.27
C SER A 330 22.04 -11.65 16.50
N GLU A 331 23.19 -10.98 16.47
CA GLU A 331 24.43 -11.51 15.87
C GLU A 331 24.94 -12.72 16.64
#